data_6807421a400820a0e25c89e09db0193e
#
_entry.id   6807421a400820a0e25c89e09db0193e
#
_cell.length_a   1.000
_cell.length_b   1.000
_cell.length_c   1.000
_cell.angle_alpha   90.00
_cell.angle_beta   90.00
_cell.angle_gamma   90.00
#
_symmetry.space_group_name_H-M   'P 1'
#
loop_
_entity.id
_entity.type
_entity.pdbx_description
1 polymer ?
#
loop_
_entity_poly.entity_id
_entity_poly.type
_entity_poly.pdbx_seq_one_letter_code
_entity_poly.pdbx_strand_id
1 'polypeptide(L)'
;VAARSLSNAVLVLTGASSGIGAAVAEAAGAAGMRAVLNGRRAEKLQAVAERVRAAGGEALAVPGDVTREADVEELFAAAAEAFGGVDAVLANAGYGLEKRFDATSMREHRAIFETNHFGTLLTLRAGLAAVRAEPGGLRHLLVTSSCVSELGPPRFGAYAATKAAQDAVAQALRAEVAAEGIRVTTIHPVGTRTEFFDTAAANSGTDRSLADTNTPDLFTQTAGHVARRVIAALKRPVAEVWPSRPARFAFAAATAFPGLTAWGLARAAARMEKQGR
;
A
#
# COMPACT_ATOMS: atom_id res chain seq x y z
N VAL A 1 13.45 6.64 21.34
CA VAL A 1 12.11 6.25 21.80
C VAL A 1 12.06 4.73 21.93
N ALA A 2 11.55 4.21 23.06
CA ALA A 2 11.35 2.77 23.24
C ALA A 2 10.41 2.21 22.17
N ALA A 3 10.61 0.92 21.81
CA ALA A 3 9.72 0.25 20.88
C ALA A 3 8.34 0.04 21.53
N ARG A 4 7.27 0.30 20.78
CA ARG A 4 5.89 0.08 21.23
C ARG A 4 5.56 -1.40 21.22
N SER A 5 4.79 -1.88 22.19
CA SER A 5 4.23 -3.24 22.14
C SER A 5 3.20 -3.33 21.02
N LEU A 6 3.16 -4.45 20.33
CA LEU A 6 2.13 -4.77 19.34
C LEU A 6 1.19 -5.86 19.83
N SER A 7 1.46 -6.45 21.01
CA SER A 7 0.63 -7.53 21.57
C SER A 7 -0.81 -7.05 21.77
N ASN A 8 -1.76 -7.81 21.25
CA ASN A 8 -3.20 -7.55 21.26
C ASN A 8 -3.66 -6.27 20.54
N ALA A 9 -2.75 -5.51 19.90
CA ALA A 9 -3.14 -4.34 19.14
C ALA A 9 -3.91 -4.73 17.89
N VAL A 10 -4.97 -3.98 17.57
CA VAL A 10 -5.86 -4.24 16.43
C VAL A 10 -5.38 -3.50 15.20
N LEU A 11 -5.09 -4.24 14.13
CA LEU A 11 -4.68 -3.71 12.83
C LEU A 11 -5.75 -3.98 11.77
N VAL A 12 -6.36 -2.92 11.23
CA VAL A 12 -7.21 -3.01 10.04
C VAL A 12 -6.36 -2.90 8.79
N LEU A 13 -6.51 -3.86 7.84
CA LEU A 13 -5.79 -3.89 6.57
C LEU A 13 -6.75 -3.96 5.39
N THR A 14 -6.62 -3.05 4.42
CA THR A 14 -7.29 -3.17 3.13
C THR A 14 -6.37 -3.80 2.08
N GLY A 15 -6.95 -4.48 1.07
CA GLY A 15 -6.19 -5.21 0.06
C GLY A 15 -5.40 -6.39 0.64
N ALA A 16 -5.93 -7.05 1.67
CA ALA A 16 -5.25 -8.09 2.43
C ALA A 16 -5.28 -9.49 1.77
N SER A 17 -5.99 -9.68 0.66
CA SER A 17 -6.17 -11.00 0.03
C SER A 17 -4.95 -11.54 -0.71
N SER A 18 -3.89 -10.75 -0.91
CA SER A 18 -2.63 -11.17 -1.56
C SER A 18 -1.49 -10.18 -1.35
N GLY A 19 -0.31 -10.51 -1.85
CA GLY A 19 0.82 -9.61 -1.97
C GLY A 19 1.31 -9.01 -0.66
N ILE A 20 1.55 -7.70 -0.65
CA ILE A 20 2.05 -6.96 0.52
C ILE A 20 1.04 -7.04 1.67
N GLY A 21 -0.27 -6.85 1.39
CA GLY A 21 -1.31 -6.89 2.42
C GLY A 21 -1.35 -8.22 3.16
N ALA A 22 -1.36 -9.34 2.43
CA ALA A 22 -1.32 -10.68 3.03
C ALA A 22 -0.05 -10.89 3.88
N ALA A 23 1.11 -10.53 3.35
CA ALA A 23 2.38 -10.67 4.06
C ALA A 23 2.45 -9.80 5.34
N VAL A 24 1.87 -8.58 5.31
CA VAL A 24 1.76 -7.73 6.50
C VAL A 24 0.81 -8.33 7.53
N ALA A 25 -0.33 -8.89 7.09
CA ALA A 25 -1.27 -9.55 7.96
C ALA A 25 -0.62 -10.72 8.73
N GLU A 26 0.09 -11.60 8.02
CA GLU A 26 0.82 -12.72 8.61
C GLU A 26 1.91 -12.25 9.60
N ALA A 27 2.68 -11.24 9.20
CA ALA A 27 3.72 -10.68 10.07
C ALA A 27 3.15 -9.95 11.30
N ALA A 28 1.96 -9.36 11.19
CA ALA A 28 1.24 -8.77 12.31
C ALA A 28 0.76 -9.85 13.29
N GLY A 29 0.19 -10.96 12.78
CA GLY A 29 -0.17 -12.12 13.59
C GLY A 29 1.01 -12.69 14.35
N ALA A 30 2.14 -12.90 13.68
CA ALA A 30 3.38 -13.35 14.32
C ALA A 30 3.94 -12.36 15.36
N ALA A 31 3.55 -11.09 15.31
CA ALA A 31 3.86 -10.07 16.29
C ALA A 31 2.84 -9.97 17.43
N GLY A 32 1.85 -10.88 17.48
CA GLY A 32 0.79 -10.93 18.48
C GLY A 32 -0.35 -9.91 18.30
N MET A 33 -0.50 -9.36 17.09
CA MET A 33 -1.59 -8.45 16.76
C MET A 33 -2.88 -9.21 16.37
N ARG A 34 -4.00 -8.54 16.49
CA ARG A 34 -5.30 -8.91 15.95
C ARG A 34 -5.48 -8.23 14.61
N ALA A 35 -5.74 -8.99 13.55
CA ALA A 35 -5.82 -8.46 12.19
C ALA A 35 -7.24 -8.50 11.65
N VAL A 36 -7.78 -7.35 11.22
CA VAL A 36 -9.05 -7.26 10.48
C VAL A 36 -8.71 -7.04 9.01
N LEU A 37 -9.06 -8.02 8.19
CA LEU A 37 -8.62 -8.14 6.81
C LEU A 37 -9.74 -7.79 5.86
N ASN A 38 -9.51 -6.82 4.97
CA ASN A 38 -10.47 -6.47 3.93
C ASN A 38 -9.93 -6.72 2.53
N GLY A 39 -10.82 -7.11 1.64
CA GLY A 39 -10.58 -7.32 0.22
C GLY A 39 -11.78 -7.98 -0.45
N ARG A 40 -11.88 -7.87 -1.77
CA ARG A 40 -13.04 -8.34 -2.54
C ARG A 40 -13.13 -9.86 -2.68
N ARG A 41 -12.01 -10.58 -2.57
CA ARG A 41 -11.91 -12.03 -2.81
C ARG A 41 -12.06 -12.77 -1.48
N ALA A 42 -13.29 -13.12 -1.11
CA ALA A 42 -13.63 -13.71 0.20
C ALA A 42 -12.80 -14.96 0.53
N GLU A 43 -12.71 -15.92 -0.41
CA GLU A 43 -11.96 -17.17 -0.19
C GLU A 43 -10.45 -16.92 0.05
N LYS A 44 -9.82 -16.06 -0.78
CA LYS A 44 -8.41 -15.69 -0.57
C LYS A 44 -8.21 -14.96 0.76
N LEU A 45 -9.16 -14.11 1.14
CA LEU A 45 -9.12 -13.39 2.39
C LEU A 45 -9.20 -14.34 3.59
N GLN A 46 -10.09 -15.32 3.53
CA GLN A 46 -10.23 -16.35 4.56
C GLN A 46 -8.95 -17.20 4.68
N ALA A 47 -8.34 -17.59 3.57
CA ALA A 47 -7.06 -18.29 3.58
C ALA A 47 -5.92 -17.47 4.20
N VAL A 48 -5.91 -16.14 4.02
CA VAL A 48 -4.97 -15.26 4.74
C VAL A 48 -5.26 -15.25 6.23
N ALA A 49 -6.55 -15.14 6.63
CA ALA A 49 -6.92 -15.17 8.05
C ALA A 49 -6.48 -16.46 8.76
N GLU A 50 -6.57 -17.60 8.08
CA GLU A 50 -6.07 -18.90 8.60
C GLU A 50 -4.55 -18.87 8.80
N ARG A 51 -3.78 -18.30 7.86
CA ARG A 51 -2.32 -18.16 8.02
C ARG A 51 -1.95 -17.21 9.16
N VAL A 52 -2.70 -16.14 9.37
CA VAL A 52 -2.52 -15.25 10.53
C VAL A 52 -2.72 -16.00 11.84
N ARG A 53 -3.80 -16.82 11.93
CA ARG A 53 -4.08 -17.64 13.12
C ARG A 53 -2.99 -18.70 13.33
N ALA A 54 -2.54 -19.36 12.27
CA ALA A 54 -1.43 -20.33 12.33
C ALA A 54 -0.11 -19.68 12.78
N ALA A 55 0.09 -18.37 12.52
CA ALA A 55 1.24 -17.61 12.99
C ALA A 55 1.12 -17.13 14.46
N GLY A 56 0.02 -17.46 15.15
CA GLY A 56 -0.21 -17.13 16.56
C GLY A 56 -1.00 -15.84 16.80
N GLY A 57 -1.54 -15.19 15.76
CA GLY A 57 -2.41 -14.02 15.88
C GLY A 57 -3.90 -14.39 15.83
N GLU A 58 -4.73 -13.37 16.02
CA GLU A 58 -6.16 -13.46 15.74
C GLU A 58 -6.47 -12.74 14.42
N ALA A 59 -7.46 -13.22 13.66
CA ALA A 59 -7.84 -12.60 12.40
C ALA A 59 -9.35 -12.69 12.16
N LEU A 60 -9.89 -11.59 11.60
CA LEU A 60 -11.25 -11.49 11.09
C LEU A 60 -11.18 -11.14 9.60
N ALA A 61 -11.84 -11.91 8.75
CA ALA A 61 -11.99 -11.61 7.33
C ALA A 61 -13.32 -10.87 7.10
N VAL A 62 -13.25 -9.66 6.55
CA VAL A 62 -14.41 -8.82 6.21
C VAL A 62 -14.34 -8.51 4.71
N PRO A 63 -15.00 -9.30 3.84
CA PRO A 63 -15.04 -9.03 2.41
C PRO A 63 -15.72 -7.69 2.13
N GLY A 64 -15.14 -6.89 1.19
CA GLY A 64 -15.70 -5.60 0.82
C GLY A 64 -14.84 -4.88 -0.20
N ASP A 65 -15.41 -3.85 -0.83
CA ASP A 65 -14.75 -3.00 -1.81
C ASP A 65 -14.49 -1.61 -1.23
N VAL A 66 -13.22 -1.20 -1.16
CA VAL A 66 -12.81 0.10 -0.62
C VAL A 66 -13.36 1.31 -1.38
N THR A 67 -13.92 1.10 -2.58
CA THR A 67 -14.60 2.16 -3.35
C THR A 67 -16.03 2.43 -2.86
N ARG A 68 -16.55 1.59 -1.97
CA ARG A 68 -17.89 1.69 -1.40
C ARG A 68 -17.80 2.12 0.07
N GLU A 69 -18.30 3.30 0.38
CA GLU A 69 -18.23 3.86 1.74
C GLU A 69 -18.88 2.91 2.77
N ALA A 70 -20.03 2.31 2.44
CA ALA A 70 -20.71 1.36 3.30
C ALA A 70 -19.86 0.11 3.64
N ASP A 71 -19.10 -0.43 2.67
CA ASP A 71 -18.22 -1.57 2.91
C ASP A 71 -17.03 -1.19 3.83
N VAL A 72 -16.56 0.07 3.73
CA VAL A 72 -15.52 0.59 4.64
C VAL A 72 -16.08 0.82 6.03
N GLU A 73 -17.28 1.37 6.17
CA GLU A 73 -17.95 1.54 7.45
C GLU A 73 -18.18 0.19 8.16
N GLU A 74 -18.67 -0.83 7.42
CA GLU A 74 -18.84 -2.20 7.92
C GLU A 74 -17.52 -2.80 8.40
N LEU A 75 -16.41 -2.58 7.67
CA LEU A 75 -15.07 -3.05 8.06
C LEU A 75 -14.67 -2.54 9.44
N PHE A 76 -14.85 -1.25 9.71
CA PHE A 76 -14.48 -0.65 10.99
C PHE A 76 -15.48 -1.00 12.12
N ALA A 77 -16.77 -1.14 11.81
CA ALA A 77 -17.77 -1.62 12.75
C ALA A 77 -17.46 -3.06 13.19
N ALA A 78 -17.16 -3.96 12.25
CA ALA A 78 -16.75 -5.33 12.55
C ALA A 78 -15.46 -5.40 13.38
N ALA A 79 -14.50 -4.49 13.15
CA ALA A 79 -13.30 -4.41 13.96
C ALA A 79 -13.60 -4.02 15.41
N ALA A 80 -14.47 -3.02 15.62
CA ALA A 80 -14.88 -2.58 16.93
C ALA A 80 -15.70 -3.66 17.68
N GLU A 81 -16.60 -4.34 16.99
CA GLU A 81 -17.41 -5.42 17.55
C GLU A 81 -16.55 -6.62 17.99
N ALA A 82 -15.64 -7.07 17.11
CA ALA A 82 -14.86 -8.28 17.36
C ALA A 82 -13.71 -8.07 18.36
N PHE A 83 -13.09 -6.89 18.35
CA PHE A 83 -11.84 -6.64 19.08
C PHE A 83 -11.85 -5.40 19.99
N GLY A 84 -12.96 -4.68 20.05
CA GLY A 84 -13.17 -3.55 20.97
C GLY A 84 -12.64 -2.21 20.48
N GLY A 85 -11.95 -2.14 19.31
CA GLY A 85 -11.45 -0.89 18.77
C GLY A 85 -10.40 -1.10 17.68
N VAL A 86 -9.69 -0.02 17.29
CA VAL A 86 -8.66 -0.04 16.23
C VAL A 86 -7.43 0.75 16.66
N ASP A 87 -6.30 0.10 16.73
CA ASP A 87 -5.00 0.69 17.09
C ASP A 87 -4.22 1.24 15.90
N ALA A 88 -4.30 0.54 14.78
CA ALA A 88 -3.58 0.89 13.56
C ALA A 88 -4.39 0.53 12.31
N VAL A 89 -4.15 1.28 11.23
CA VAL A 89 -4.76 1.05 9.92
C VAL A 89 -3.71 1.03 8.83
N LEU A 90 -3.77 0.04 7.93
CA LEU A 90 -3.00 0.03 6.71
C LEU A 90 -3.92 0.13 5.49
N ALA A 91 -3.99 1.31 4.89
CA ALA A 91 -4.60 1.53 3.59
C ALA A 91 -3.65 1.01 2.50
N ASN A 92 -3.92 -0.22 2.02
CA ASN A 92 -3.04 -0.91 1.08
C ASN A 92 -3.76 -1.35 -0.20
N ALA A 93 -5.09 -1.35 -0.23
CA ALA A 93 -5.85 -1.71 -1.42
C ALA A 93 -5.44 -0.85 -2.63
N GLY A 94 -5.21 -1.51 -3.76
CA GLY A 94 -4.82 -0.84 -4.99
C GLY A 94 -4.33 -1.81 -6.05
N TYR A 95 -4.25 -1.34 -7.29
CA TYR A 95 -3.74 -2.11 -8.42
C TYR A 95 -2.91 -1.24 -9.35
N GLY A 96 -2.10 -1.89 -10.19
CA GLY A 96 -1.29 -1.26 -11.22
C GLY A 96 -2.01 -1.17 -12.57
N LEU A 97 -1.64 -0.16 -13.35
CA LEU A 97 -2.01 -0.04 -14.75
C LEU A 97 -0.76 0.35 -15.53
N GLU A 98 -0.34 -0.52 -16.45
CA GLU A 98 0.82 -0.33 -17.30
C GLU A 98 0.39 -0.10 -18.75
N LYS A 99 0.11 1.15 -19.11
CA LYS A 99 -0.44 1.51 -20.41
C LYS A 99 0.08 2.86 -20.88
N ARG A 100 0.30 3.03 -22.18
CA ARG A 100 0.68 4.33 -22.75
C ARG A 100 -0.40 5.37 -22.44
N PHE A 101 0.00 6.63 -22.31
CA PHE A 101 -0.91 7.72 -22.00
C PHE A 101 -2.03 7.84 -23.06
N ASP A 102 -1.68 7.79 -24.33
CA ASP A 102 -2.59 7.89 -25.47
C ASP A 102 -3.53 6.68 -25.63
N ALA A 103 -3.15 5.53 -25.06
CA ALA A 103 -3.94 4.31 -25.06
C ALA A 103 -4.79 4.14 -23.79
N THR A 104 -4.55 4.94 -22.74
CA THR A 104 -5.29 4.87 -21.48
C THR A 104 -6.57 5.70 -21.56
N SER A 105 -7.73 5.06 -21.51
CA SER A 105 -9.02 5.73 -21.55
C SER A 105 -9.29 6.51 -20.26
N MET A 106 -10.13 7.56 -20.36
CA MET A 106 -10.60 8.31 -19.17
C MET A 106 -11.37 7.42 -18.17
N ARG A 107 -12.00 6.34 -18.62
CA ARG A 107 -12.66 5.37 -17.76
C ARG A 107 -11.62 4.63 -16.90
N GLU A 108 -10.50 4.20 -17.49
CA GLU A 108 -9.40 3.53 -16.76
C GLU A 108 -8.73 4.49 -15.79
N HIS A 109 -8.49 5.76 -16.18
CA HIS A 109 -7.99 6.78 -15.25
C HIS A 109 -8.91 6.96 -14.05
N ARG A 110 -10.22 7.07 -14.24
CA ARG A 110 -11.17 7.19 -13.13
C ARG A 110 -11.17 5.94 -12.26
N ALA A 111 -11.22 4.75 -12.86
CA ALA A 111 -11.29 3.49 -12.12
C ALA A 111 -10.06 3.26 -11.22
N ILE A 112 -8.85 3.59 -11.70
CA ILE A 112 -7.65 3.44 -10.87
C ILE A 112 -7.61 4.48 -9.74
N PHE A 113 -8.10 5.70 -9.98
CA PHE A 113 -8.24 6.71 -8.93
C PHE A 113 -9.29 6.32 -7.90
N GLU A 114 -10.45 5.78 -8.31
CA GLU A 114 -11.48 5.29 -7.39
C GLU A 114 -10.90 4.27 -6.39
N THR A 115 -10.19 3.27 -6.88
CA THR A 115 -9.64 2.25 -5.98
C THR A 115 -8.42 2.76 -5.20
N ASN A 116 -7.40 3.27 -5.89
CA ASN A 116 -6.12 3.56 -5.26
C ASN A 116 -6.19 4.83 -4.40
N HIS A 117 -6.84 5.89 -4.88
CA HIS A 117 -6.87 7.17 -4.19
C HIS A 117 -8.10 7.32 -3.31
N PHE A 118 -9.31 7.28 -3.88
CA PHE A 118 -10.54 7.49 -3.09
C PHE A 118 -10.78 6.37 -2.09
N GLY A 119 -10.51 5.09 -2.44
CA GLY A 119 -10.53 3.99 -1.48
C GLY A 119 -9.54 4.17 -0.31
N THR A 120 -8.35 4.74 -0.59
CA THR A 120 -7.42 5.13 0.49
C THR A 120 -8.00 6.24 1.35
N LEU A 121 -8.63 7.27 0.77
CA LEU A 121 -9.24 8.36 1.53
C LEU A 121 -10.36 7.86 2.44
N LEU A 122 -11.27 7.02 1.94
CA LEU A 122 -12.33 6.41 2.73
C LEU A 122 -11.76 5.61 3.90
N THR A 123 -10.75 4.76 3.62
CA THR A 123 -10.06 3.98 4.65
C THR A 123 -9.39 4.86 5.70
N LEU A 124 -8.71 5.94 5.29
CA LEU A 124 -8.04 6.85 6.22
C LEU A 124 -9.03 7.68 7.06
N ARG A 125 -10.15 8.13 6.47
CA ARG A 125 -11.19 8.88 7.19
C ARG A 125 -11.81 8.03 8.29
N ALA A 126 -12.27 6.82 7.95
CA ALA A 126 -12.83 5.89 8.93
C ALA A 126 -11.76 5.47 9.96
N GLY A 127 -10.54 5.19 9.51
CA GLY A 127 -9.41 4.86 10.36
C GLY A 127 -9.02 5.97 11.33
N LEU A 128 -9.03 7.22 10.89
CA LEU A 128 -8.75 8.37 11.76
C LEU A 128 -9.77 8.51 12.87
N ALA A 129 -11.06 8.34 12.54
CA ALA A 129 -12.12 8.35 13.55
C ALA A 129 -11.94 7.21 14.56
N ALA A 130 -11.64 6.00 14.08
CA ALA A 130 -11.45 4.83 14.92
C ALA A 130 -10.23 4.98 15.87
N VAL A 131 -9.07 5.38 15.38
CA VAL A 131 -7.87 5.54 16.24
C VAL A 131 -7.97 6.73 17.20
N ARG A 132 -8.84 7.71 16.93
CA ARG A 132 -9.14 8.79 17.87
C ARG A 132 -9.95 8.30 19.07
N ALA A 133 -10.81 7.31 18.86
CA ALA A 133 -11.61 6.70 19.92
C ALA A 133 -10.76 5.88 20.91
N GLU A 134 -9.51 5.52 20.54
CA GLU A 134 -8.59 4.68 21.32
C GLU A 134 -7.38 5.48 21.85
N PRO A 135 -7.52 6.32 22.87
CA PRO A 135 -6.44 7.22 23.32
C PRO A 135 -5.20 6.48 23.87
N GLY A 136 -5.37 5.24 24.33
CA GLY A 136 -4.26 4.38 24.84
C GLY A 136 -3.60 3.50 23.78
N GLY A 137 -4.13 3.46 22.55
CA GLY A 137 -3.67 2.58 21.47
C GLY A 137 -2.44 3.07 20.73
N LEU A 138 -2.05 2.35 19.68
CA LEU A 138 -0.91 2.73 18.83
C LEU A 138 -1.17 4.01 18.05
N ARG A 139 -2.42 4.29 17.68
CA ARG A 139 -2.87 5.47 16.95
C ARG A 139 -2.04 5.73 15.71
N HIS A 140 -2.01 4.73 14.79
CA HIS A 140 -1.09 4.74 13.66
C HIS A 140 -1.82 4.45 12.34
N LEU A 141 -1.78 5.40 11.41
CA LEU A 141 -2.27 5.28 10.05
C LEU A 141 -1.10 5.02 9.11
N LEU A 142 -1.21 4.01 8.26
CA LEU A 142 -0.20 3.66 7.27
C LEU A 142 -0.82 3.61 5.87
N VAL A 143 -0.05 4.06 4.87
CA VAL A 143 -0.47 4.07 3.47
C VAL A 143 0.56 3.35 2.62
N THR A 144 0.14 2.35 1.85
CA THR A 144 1.00 1.72 0.84
C THR A 144 1.00 2.60 -0.42
N SER A 145 1.99 3.46 -0.51
CA SER A 145 2.32 4.22 -1.70
C SER A 145 3.20 3.40 -2.66
N SER A 146 4.19 3.98 -3.27
CA SER A 146 5.15 3.32 -4.16
C SER A 146 6.37 4.22 -4.37
N CYS A 147 7.50 3.65 -4.78
CA CYS A 147 8.64 4.44 -5.24
C CYS A 147 8.30 5.32 -6.47
N VAL A 148 7.31 4.92 -7.28
CA VAL A 148 6.89 5.71 -8.46
C VAL A 148 6.02 6.91 -8.10
N SER A 149 5.68 7.14 -6.83
CA SER A 149 5.07 8.41 -6.40
C SER A 149 5.98 9.62 -6.61
N GLU A 150 7.29 9.40 -6.62
CA GLU A 150 8.32 10.41 -6.84
C GLU A 150 8.59 10.69 -8.34
N LEU A 151 8.21 9.77 -9.23
CA LEU A 151 8.48 9.81 -10.67
C LEU A 151 7.30 9.27 -11.48
N GLY A 152 7.14 9.77 -12.71
CA GLY A 152 6.21 9.23 -13.69
C GLY A 152 6.91 8.37 -14.74
N PRO A 153 7.22 7.08 -14.48
CA PRO A 153 7.88 6.25 -15.50
C PRO A 153 6.95 6.02 -16.69
N PRO A 154 7.51 5.86 -17.91
CA PRO A 154 6.72 5.58 -19.10
C PRO A 154 5.76 4.42 -18.86
N ARG A 155 4.53 4.53 -19.39
CA ARG A 155 3.41 3.58 -19.26
C ARG A 155 2.77 3.47 -17.87
N PHE A 156 3.35 4.03 -16.82
CA PHE A 156 2.81 4.02 -15.45
C PHE A 156 2.20 5.36 -15.02
N GLY A 157 1.95 6.29 -15.94
CA GLY A 157 1.50 7.64 -15.59
C GLY A 157 0.23 7.67 -14.73
N ALA A 158 -0.80 6.90 -15.10
CA ALA A 158 -2.05 6.84 -14.33
C ALA A 158 -1.82 6.27 -12.91
N TYR A 159 -1.05 5.19 -12.81
CA TYR A 159 -0.70 4.57 -11.52
C TYR A 159 0.16 5.50 -10.66
N ALA A 160 1.22 6.07 -11.22
CA ALA A 160 2.12 7.00 -10.52
C ALA A 160 1.36 8.22 -9.98
N ALA A 161 0.43 8.77 -10.75
CA ALA A 161 -0.41 9.87 -10.32
C ALA A 161 -1.27 9.52 -9.09
N THR A 162 -1.84 8.30 -9.03
CA THR A 162 -2.57 7.87 -7.82
C THR A 162 -1.66 7.74 -6.60
N LYS A 163 -0.42 7.27 -6.78
CA LYS A 163 0.54 7.12 -5.69
C LYS A 163 1.09 8.46 -5.20
N ALA A 164 1.34 9.39 -6.10
CA ALA A 164 1.70 10.78 -5.74
C ALA A 164 0.57 11.48 -4.96
N ALA A 165 -0.68 11.30 -5.38
CA ALA A 165 -1.85 11.83 -4.67
C ALA A 165 -1.99 11.23 -3.25
N GLN A 166 -1.76 9.92 -3.08
CA GLN A 166 -1.75 9.27 -1.77
C GLN A 166 -0.66 9.85 -0.84
N ASP A 167 0.56 10.08 -1.37
CA ASP A 167 1.66 10.66 -0.60
C ASP A 167 1.35 12.08 -0.15
N ALA A 168 0.84 12.91 -1.04
CA ALA A 168 0.49 14.30 -0.72
C ALA A 168 -0.55 14.37 0.41
N VAL A 169 -1.60 13.55 0.34
CA VAL A 169 -2.63 13.46 1.39
C VAL A 169 -2.04 12.93 2.70
N ALA A 170 -1.21 11.90 2.66
CA ALA A 170 -0.62 11.34 3.86
C ALA A 170 0.36 12.32 4.54
N GLN A 171 1.09 13.14 3.76
CA GLN A 171 1.95 14.20 4.29
C GLN A 171 1.13 15.30 4.98
N ALA A 172 0.05 15.77 4.36
CA ALA A 172 -0.85 16.76 4.95
C ALA A 172 -1.47 16.21 6.25
N LEU A 173 -2.07 15.03 6.19
CA LEU A 173 -2.67 14.36 7.34
C LEU A 173 -1.68 14.20 8.50
N ARG A 174 -0.43 13.83 8.21
CA ARG A 174 0.63 13.70 9.23
C ARG A 174 0.86 14.98 9.99
N ALA A 175 0.87 16.11 9.29
CA ALA A 175 1.06 17.43 9.92
C ALA A 175 -0.17 17.83 10.74
N GLU A 176 -1.37 17.61 10.22
CA GLU A 176 -2.64 17.98 10.84
C GLU A 176 -2.89 17.25 12.16
N VAL A 177 -2.57 15.94 12.23
CA VAL A 177 -2.84 15.11 13.41
C VAL A 177 -1.66 14.96 14.37
N ALA A 178 -0.53 15.63 14.09
CA ALA A 178 0.70 15.49 14.88
C ALA A 178 0.49 15.87 16.36
N ALA A 179 -0.24 16.97 16.63
CA ALA A 179 -0.56 17.44 17.97
C ALA A 179 -1.46 16.46 18.76
N GLU A 180 -2.22 15.63 18.06
CA GLU A 180 -3.05 14.59 18.66
C GLU A 180 -2.24 13.33 19.05
N GLY A 181 -0.96 13.26 18.71
CA GLY A 181 -0.11 12.09 18.93
C GLY A 181 -0.37 10.93 17.95
N ILE A 182 -1.19 11.14 16.92
CA ILE A 182 -1.47 10.16 15.87
C ILE A 182 -0.28 10.14 14.90
N ARG A 183 0.16 8.94 14.52
CA ARG A 183 1.26 8.76 13.58
C ARG A 183 0.74 8.42 12.18
N VAL A 184 1.37 8.97 11.15
CA VAL A 184 1.07 8.66 9.75
C VAL A 184 2.36 8.27 9.04
N THR A 185 2.39 7.08 8.43
CA THR A 185 3.55 6.54 7.73
C THR A 185 3.18 6.19 6.29
N THR A 186 3.96 6.65 5.32
CA THR A 186 3.90 6.18 3.94
C THR A 186 4.92 5.07 3.70
N ILE A 187 4.56 4.07 2.90
CA ILE A 187 5.40 2.95 2.55
C ILE A 187 5.67 3.03 1.05
N HIS A 188 6.94 3.00 0.65
CA HIS A 188 7.39 3.13 -0.74
C HIS A 188 8.04 1.82 -1.22
N PRO A 189 7.24 0.77 -1.54
CA PRO A 189 7.78 -0.44 -2.12
C PRO A 189 8.38 -0.15 -3.50
N VAL A 190 9.43 -0.87 -3.83
CA VAL A 190 9.95 -0.98 -5.20
C VAL A 190 9.45 -2.27 -5.82
N GLY A 191 9.93 -2.70 -6.97
CA GLY A 191 9.51 -3.94 -7.63
C GLY A 191 9.32 -5.10 -6.65
N THR A 192 8.08 -5.32 -6.19
CA THR A 192 7.77 -6.35 -5.19
C THR A 192 7.13 -7.55 -5.88
N ARG A 193 7.75 -8.71 -5.74
CA ARG A 193 7.25 -9.98 -6.33
C ARG A 193 5.94 -10.37 -5.66
N THR A 194 4.82 -10.10 -6.35
CA THR A 194 3.45 -10.37 -5.93
C THR A 194 2.56 -10.52 -7.15
N GLU A 195 1.30 -10.92 -6.98
CA GLU A 195 0.27 -10.90 -8.05
C GLU A 195 0.02 -9.50 -8.65
N PHE A 196 0.69 -8.45 -8.14
CA PHE A 196 0.49 -7.07 -8.61
C PHE A 196 0.85 -6.89 -10.09
N PHE A 197 1.98 -7.45 -10.53
CA PHE A 197 2.43 -7.33 -11.91
C PHE A 197 1.55 -8.14 -12.86
N ASP A 198 1.10 -9.33 -12.46
CA ASP A 198 0.15 -10.14 -13.23
C ASP A 198 -1.18 -9.39 -13.38
N THR A 199 -1.66 -8.79 -12.29
CA THR A 199 -2.88 -7.97 -12.29
C THR A 199 -2.70 -6.72 -13.16
N ALA A 200 -1.55 -6.05 -13.10
CA ALA A 200 -1.25 -4.89 -13.93
C ALA A 200 -1.22 -5.26 -15.42
N ALA A 201 -0.62 -6.39 -15.77
CA ALA A 201 -0.60 -6.91 -17.12
C ALA A 201 -2.02 -7.22 -17.63
N ALA A 202 -2.80 -7.95 -16.86
CA ALA A 202 -4.18 -8.30 -17.18
C ALA A 202 -5.06 -7.05 -17.39
N ASN A 203 -4.96 -6.06 -16.51
CA ASN A 203 -5.67 -4.77 -16.63
C ASN A 203 -5.21 -3.96 -17.86
N SER A 204 -4.00 -4.19 -18.33
CA SER A 204 -3.40 -3.49 -19.47
C SER A 204 -3.63 -4.21 -20.80
N GLY A 205 -4.22 -5.43 -20.77
CA GLY A 205 -4.43 -6.26 -21.95
C GLY A 205 -3.14 -6.87 -22.51
N THR A 206 -2.16 -7.16 -21.64
CA THR A 206 -0.87 -7.78 -21.98
C THR A 206 -0.66 -9.05 -21.17
N ASP A 207 0.09 -10.01 -21.72
CA ASP A 207 0.35 -11.29 -21.06
C ASP A 207 1.39 -11.18 -19.92
N ARG A 208 2.25 -10.17 -19.98
CA ARG A 208 3.31 -9.92 -18.97
C ARG A 208 3.51 -8.43 -18.75
N SER A 209 3.74 -8.05 -17.48
CA SER A 209 4.17 -6.70 -17.15
C SER A 209 5.64 -6.48 -17.56
N LEU A 210 5.90 -5.36 -18.24
CA LEU A 210 7.24 -4.95 -18.63
C LEU A 210 8.10 -4.57 -17.41
N ALA A 211 7.47 -4.08 -16.35
CA ALA A 211 8.15 -3.77 -15.11
C ALA A 211 8.72 -5.03 -14.45
N ASP A 212 7.98 -6.16 -14.50
CA ASP A 212 8.46 -7.43 -13.96
C ASP A 212 9.67 -7.97 -14.73
N THR A 213 9.70 -7.77 -16.07
CA THR A 213 10.79 -8.27 -16.93
C THR A 213 12.04 -7.39 -16.96
N ASN A 214 11.92 -6.10 -16.64
CA ASN A 214 13.00 -5.12 -16.80
C ASN A 214 13.47 -4.48 -15.49
N THR A 215 12.89 -4.84 -14.34
CA THR A 215 13.34 -4.32 -13.05
C THR A 215 14.61 -5.06 -12.62
N PRO A 216 15.76 -4.38 -12.45
CA PRO A 216 16.97 -5.01 -11.97
C PRO A 216 16.76 -5.66 -10.59
N ASP A 217 17.43 -6.78 -10.31
CA ASP A 217 17.32 -7.50 -9.04
C ASP A 217 17.59 -6.61 -7.80
N LEU A 218 18.44 -5.60 -7.93
CA LEU A 218 18.72 -4.61 -6.90
C LEU A 218 17.46 -3.82 -6.47
N PHE A 219 16.49 -3.68 -7.38
CA PHE A 219 15.22 -2.99 -7.17
C PHE A 219 14.04 -3.97 -7.02
N THR A 220 14.31 -5.26 -6.87
CA THR A 220 13.28 -6.25 -6.55
C THR A 220 13.32 -6.65 -5.09
N GLN A 221 12.16 -6.96 -4.53
CA GLN A 221 12.03 -7.37 -3.13
C GLN A 221 10.86 -8.34 -2.94
N THR A 222 10.86 -9.06 -1.82
CA THR A 222 9.75 -9.93 -1.46
C THR A 222 8.70 -9.16 -0.65
N ALA A 223 7.43 -9.56 -0.73
CA ALA A 223 6.36 -9.04 0.12
C ALA A 223 6.69 -9.18 1.62
N GLY A 224 7.32 -10.30 2.03
CA GLY A 224 7.77 -10.52 3.40
C GLY A 224 8.84 -9.53 3.86
N HIS A 225 9.72 -9.04 2.95
CA HIS A 225 10.68 -7.99 3.30
C HIS A 225 9.95 -6.67 3.59
N VAL A 226 9.00 -6.29 2.75
CA VAL A 226 8.16 -5.10 2.97
C VAL A 226 7.40 -5.22 4.28
N ALA A 227 6.77 -6.37 4.54
CA ALA A 227 6.02 -6.64 5.77
C ALA A 227 6.87 -6.44 7.04
N ARG A 228 8.10 -6.99 7.08
CA ARG A 228 9.00 -6.77 8.22
C ARG A 228 9.30 -5.28 8.46
N ARG A 229 9.43 -4.49 7.40
CA ARG A 229 9.65 -3.04 7.51
C ARG A 229 8.41 -2.30 8.03
N VAL A 230 7.21 -2.74 7.63
CA VAL A 230 5.94 -2.21 8.15
C VAL A 230 5.80 -2.52 9.65
N ILE A 231 6.06 -3.76 10.08
CA ILE A 231 6.03 -4.13 11.50
C ILE A 231 7.07 -3.34 12.30
N ALA A 232 8.25 -3.10 11.74
CA ALA A 232 9.26 -2.25 12.39
C ALA A 232 8.77 -0.79 12.55
N ALA A 233 8.05 -0.24 11.56
CA ALA A 233 7.44 1.09 11.63
C ALA A 233 6.29 1.14 12.65
N LEU A 234 5.50 0.10 12.80
CA LEU A 234 4.49 0.00 13.86
C LEU A 234 5.14 0.07 15.25
N LYS A 235 6.26 -0.62 15.45
CA LYS A 235 7.03 -0.59 16.71
C LYS A 235 7.75 0.75 16.94
N ARG A 236 8.30 1.34 15.91
CA ARG A 236 9.05 2.62 15.94
C ARG A 236 8.60 3.49 14.76
N PRO A 237 7.59 4.37 14.97
CA PRO A 237 7.04 5.17 13.90
C PRO A 237 8.06 6.05 13.20
N VAL A 238 7.99 6.06 11.88
CA VAL A 238 8.75 6.92 10.98
C VAL A 238 7.81 7.55 9.97
N ALA A 239 8.18 8.69 9.40
CA ALA A 239 7.36 9.36 8.39
C ALA A 239 7.23 8.50 7.12
N GLU A 240 8.31 7.86 6.71
CA GLU A 240 8.39 7.07 5.48
C GLU A 240 9.12 5.75 5.70
N VAL A 241 8.64 4.70 5.10
CA VAL A 241 9.30 3.40 5.01
C VAL A 241 9.74 3.16 3.58
N TRP A 242 11.04 3.18 3.36
CA TRP A 242 11.68 2.72 2.13
C TRP A 242 12.30 1.35 2.40
N PRO A 243 11.68 0.26 1.93
CA PRO A 243 12.24 -1.07 2.18
C PRO A 243 13.62 -1.26 1.54
N SER A 244 13.87 -0.63 0.38
CA SER A 244 15.16 -0.59 -0.30
C SER A 244 15.84 0.76 -0.10
N ARG A 245 16.93 0.80 0.68
CA ARG A 245 17.76 2.00 0.84
C ARG A 245 18.40 2.48 -0.48
N PRO A 246 18.98 1.59 -1.32
CA PRO A 246 19.52 2.00 -2.62
C PRO A 246 18.46 2.67 -3.50
N ALA A 247 17.23 2.13 -3.53
CA ALA A 247 16.15 2.75 -4.27
C ALA A 247 15.81 4.15 -3.75
N ARG A 248 15.74 4.33 -2.43
CA ARG A 248 15.51 5.67 -1.86
C ARG A 248 16.52 6.69 -2.35
N PHE A 249 17.82 6.36 -2.34
CA PHE A 249 18.87 7.27 -2.83
C PHE A 249 18.73 7.51 -4.33
N ALA A 250 18.43 6.48 -5.11
CA ALA A 250 18.25 6.61 -6.57
C ALA A 250 17.06 7.54 -6.90
N PHE A 251 15.93 7.37 -6.22
CA PHE A 251 14.75 8.22 -6.43
C PHE A 251 14.97 9.64 -5.93
N ALA A 252 15.63 9.83 -4.79
CA ALA A 252 15.99 11.17 -4.31
C ALA A 252 16.94 11.89 -5.29
N ALA A 253 17.93 11.19 -5.86
CA ALA A 253 18.79 11.75 -6.89
C ALA A 253 18.01 12.08 -8.17
N ALA A 254 17.09 11.20 -8.59
CA ALA A 254 16.25 11.44 -9.76
C ALA A 254 15.37 12.69 -9.59
N THR A 255 14.84 12.93 -8.40
CA THR A 255 14.04 14.14 -8.08
C THR A 255 14.91 15.40 -8.03
N ALA A 256 16.13 15.28 -7.52
CA ALA A 256 17.06 16.40 -7.43
C ALA A 256 17.63 16.84 -8.80
N PHE A 257 17.67 15.92 -9.78
CA PHE A 257 18.23 16.18 -11.12
C PHE A 257 17.19 15.92 -12.22
N PRO A 258 16.11 16.74 -12.33
CA PRO A 258 14.97 16.46 -13.21
C PRO A 258 15.35 16.38 -14.69
N GLY A 259 16.31 17.16 -15.16
CA GLY A 259 16.78 17.12 -16.56
C GLY A 259 17.44 15.78 -16.95
N LEU A 260 18.31 15.25 -16.07
CA LEU A 260 18.93 13.93 -16.28
C LEU A 260 17.88 12.81 -16.20
N THR A 261 16.94 12.94 -15.28
CA THR A 261 15.83 11.98 -15.11
C THR A 261 14.95 11.95 -16.35
N ALA A 262 14.53 13.12 -16.87
CA ALA A 262 13.73 13.21 -18.09
C ALA A 262 14.46 12.57 -19.29
N TRP A 263 15.77 12.84 -19.45
CA TRP A 263 16.58 12.22 -20.49
C TRP A 263 16.66 10.69 -20.34
N GLY A 264 16.86 10.19 -19.12
CA GLY A 264 16.89 8.75 -18.82
C GLY A 264 15.55 8.06 -19.12
N LEU A 265 14.45 8.66 -18.70
CA LEU A 265 13.08 8.14 -18.97
C LEU A 265 12.75 8.13 -20.45
N ALA A 266 13.15 9.18 -21.20
CA ALA A 266 12.96 9.22 -22.66
C ALA A 266 13.74 8.11 -23.36
N ARG A 267 14.99 7.83 -22.94
CA ARG A 267 15.77 6.69 -23.47
C ARG A 267 15.15 5.34 -23.15
N ALA A 268 14.61 5.20 -21.93
CA ALA A 268 13.91 3.98 -21.54
C ALA A 268 12.65 3.77 -22.41
N ALA A 269 11.86 4.80 -22.62
CA ALA A 269 10.70 4.74 -23.50
C ALA A 269 11.06 4.33 -24.93
N ALA A 270 12.10 4.96 -25.51
CA ALA A 270 12.55 4.63 -26.86
C ALA A 270 13.08 3.19 -27.00
N ARG A 271 13.68 2.62 -25.95
CA ARG A 271 14.08 1.20 -25.92
C ARG A 271 12.88 0.26 -25.91
N MET A 272 11.85 0.58 -25.09
CA MET A 272 10.62 -0.20 -25.03
C MET A 272 9.89 -0.23 -26.38
N GLU A 273 9.87 0.89 -27.11
CA GLU A 273 9.27 0.96 -28.45
C GLU A 273 10.02 0.10 -29.47
N LYS A 274 11.37 0.14 -29.48
CA LYS A 274 12.19 -0.68 -30.38
C LYS A 274 12.05 -2.19 -30.13
N GLN A 275 11.64 -2.59 -28.94
CA GLN A 275 11.41 -3.99 -28.59
C GLN A 275 9.99 -4.47 -28.95
N GLY A 276 9.19 -3.65 -29.67
CA GLY A 276 7.80 -3.96 -30.06
C GLY A 276 6.84 -3.99 -28.86
N ARG A 277 7.16 -3.21 -27.87
CA ARG A 277 6.47 -3.23 -26.57
C ARG A 277 5.96 -1.84 -26.18
#